data_7fded070373554c03528df7297e73fd6
#
_entry.id   7fded070373554c03528df7297e73fd6
#
_cell.length_a   1.000
_cell.length_b   1.000
_cell.length_c   1.000
_cell.angle_alpha   90.00
_cell.angle_beta   90.00
_cell.angle_gamma   90.00
#
_symmetry.space_group_name_H-M   'P 1'
#
loop_
_entity.id
_entity.type
_entity.pdbx_description
1 polymer ?
#
loop_
_entity_poly.entity_id
_entity_poly.type
_entity_poly.pdbx_seq_one_letter_code
_entity_poly.pdbx_strand_id
1 'polypeptide(L)'
;MIDKIHISLPNKFKISDKARFKRIPSTIDEGTGEIIYPNDGLYITDEGRVVEGQKAFMHNDYFHITITPTYKNILLNLTKVSQFGINLHPIDYNEALNSFQLIQDSLEENGIYLDLRECELKRIEIFKNLYPTEPFRDYAKALDYLEIKRGFNRKYGQSYYFENDSRKLCFYDKTKELIDTKEIKPETGNIIGPCIRAEYRLFNKIVIKRELQLTTLGDLLDNWDDLKKRYNKSVASFLQPYEKKLPRPEVTFKNEADILKYFFDTHGTRSGWNNYRKYLGSTTMINNWDSLNDLREVISEYKSSDAVSRHIKDLRADAMELPLSPDVSPLGLLQEFKSMLLS
;
A
#
# COMPACT_ATOMS: atom_id res chain seq x y z
N MET A 1 -8.85 10.53 2.90
CA MET A 1 -8.03 9.44 3.44
C MET A 1 -8.41 8.03 2.92
N ILE A 2 -9.64 7.80 2.47
CA ILE A 2 -10.06 6.46 1.98
C ILE A 2 -9.86 6.37 0.48
N ASP A 3 -9.20 5.30 0.01
CA ASP A 3 -9.10 5.00 -1.42
C ASP A 3 -10.19 4.02 -1.85
N LYS A 4 -10.10 2.79 -1.38
CA LYS A 4 -11.01 1.72 -1.76
C LYS A 4 -11.57 0.99 -0.55
N ILE A 5 -12.83 0.60 -0.65
CA ILE A 5 -13.52 -0.19 0.36
C ILE A 5 -14.16 -1.40 -0.31
N HIS A 6 -13.89 -2.59 0.23
CA HIS A 6 -14.65 -3.78 -0.10
C HIS A 6 -15.57 -4.10 1.07
N ILE A 7 -16.85 -4.17 0.77
CA ILE A 7 -17.88 -4.56 1.73
C ILE A 7 -18.55 -5.87 1.31
N SER A 8 -19.06 -6.60 2.28
CA SER A 8 -19.96 -7.73 1.98
C SER A 8 -21.37 -7.22 1.77
N LEU A 9 -22.04 -7.77 0.78
CA LEU A 9 -23.49 -7.65 0.74
C LEU A 9 -24.09 -8.32 1.97
N PRO A 10 -25.04 -7.69 2.67
CA PRO A 10 -25.73 -8.29 3.80
C PRO A 10 -26.53 -9.51 3.37
N ASN A 11 -26.88 -10.38 4.31
CA ASN A 11 -27.70 -11.55 3.99
C ASN A 11 -29.10 -11.18 3.49
N LYS A 12 -29.58 -10.00 3.88
CA LYS A 12 -30.87 -9.46 3.46
C LYS A 12 -30.65 -8.26 2.56
N PHE A 13 -30.64 -8.48 1.27
CA PHE A 13 -30.70 -7.43 0.27
C PHE A 13 -31.68 -7.88 -0.83
N LYS A 14 -32.28 -6.93 -1.50
CA LYS A 14 -33.26 -7.19 -2.59
C LYS A 14 -32.67 -6.80 -3.92
N ILE A 15 -32.88 -7.61 -4.91
CA ILE A 15 -32.56 -7.33 -6.31
C ILE A 15 -33.88 -7.30 -7.08
N SER A 16 -34.14 -6.21 -7.79
CA SER A 16 -35.30 -6.11 -8.65
C SER A 16 -34.98 -6.57 -10.07
N ASP A 17 -36.01 -6.77 -10.88
CA ASP A 17 -35.90 -7.12 -12.31
C ASP A 17 -35.18 -6.05 -13.16
N LYS A 18 -34.99 -4.84 -12.61
CA LYS A 18 -34.21 -3.77 -13.24
C LYS A 18 -32.71 -4.03 -13.23
N ALA A 19 -32.22 -4.83 -12.29
CA ALA A 19 -30.79 -5.08 -12.13
C ALA A 19 -30.21 -5.81 -13.35
N ARG A 20 -29.15 -5.26 -13.92
CA ARG A 20 -28.48 -5.79 -15.11
C ARG A 20 -27.07 -6.25 -14.77
N PHE A 21 -26.93 -7.51 -14.40
CA PHE A 21 -25.62 -8.12 -14.18
C PHE A 21 -25.05 -8.66 -15.49
N LYS A 22 -23.74 -8.37 -15.70
CA LYS A 22 -22.96 -8.99 -16.78
C LYS A 22 -22.42 -10.33 -16.29
N ARG A 23 -22.26 -11.28 -17.21
CA ARG A 23 -21.66 -12.58 -16.93
C ARG A 23 -20.16 -12.53 -17.17
N ILE A 24 -19.42 -13.30 -16.37
CA ILE A 24 -18.05 -13.66 -16.67
C ILE A 24 -18.06 -15.14 -16.99
N PRO A 25 -17.39 -15.59 -18.08
CA PRO A 25 -17.20 -17.01 -18.37
C PRO A 25 -16.60 -17.70 -17.13
N SER A 26 -17.15 -18.82 -16.73
CA SER A 26 -16.74 -19.48 -15.50
C SER A 26 -15.53 -20.37 -15.68
N THR A 27 -15.21 -20.82 -16.89
CA THR A 27 -14.10 -21.74 -17.16
C THR A 27 -13.51 -21.53 -18.54
N ILE A 28 -12.19 -21.72 -18.63
CA ILE A 28 -11.50 -22.00 -19.89
C ILE A 28 -11.31 -23.51 -19.93
N ASP A 29 -11.72 -24.17 -21.00
CA ASP A 29 -11.39 -25.56 -21.21
C ASP A 29 -9.87 -25.69 -21.34
N GLU A 30 -9.23 -26.34 -20.37
CA GLU A 30 -7.78 -26.48 -20.34
C GLU A 30 -7.21 -27.33 -21.49
N GLY A 31 -8.07 -28.17 -22.12
CA GLY A 31 -7.67 -29.02 -23.24
C GLY A 31 -7.77 -28.33 -24.59
N THR A 32 -8.75 -27.45 -24.79
CA THR A 32 -9.02 -26.78 -26.07
C THR A 32 -8.70 -25.30 -26.06
N GLY A 33 -8.52 -24.68 -24.89
CA GLY A 33 -8.35 -23.23 -24.73
C GLY A 33 -9.65 -22.44 -25.03
N GLU A 34 -10.77 -23.13 -25.26
CA GLU A 34 -12.05 -22.48 -25.53
C GLU A 34 -12.70 -21.97 -24.23
N ILE A 35 -13.29 -20.77 -24.34
CA ILE A 35 -14.06 -20.19 -23.25
C ILE A 35 -15.42 -20.86 -23.22
N ILE A 36 -15.69 -21.70 -22.23
CA ILE A 36 -17.01 -22.30 -22.02
C ILE A 36 -17.92 -21.24 -21.41
N TYR A 37 -18.84 -20.72 -22.21
CA TYR A 37 -19.93 -19.87 -21.73
C TYR A 37 -21.03 -20.75 -21.13
N PRO A 38 -21.42 -20.56 -19.86
CA PRO A 38 -22.56 -21.29 -19.33
C PRO A 38 -23.81 -20.94 -20.13
N ASN A 39 -24.61 -21.96 -20.41
CA ASN A 39 -25.89 -21.83 -21.12
C ASN A 39 -26.76 -20.76 -20.47
N ASP A 40 -27.56 -20.12 -21.33
CA ASP A 40 -28.45 -18.99 -21.09
C ASP A 40 -29.16 -18.96 -19.72
N GLY A 41 -28.98 -17.84 -19.02
CA GLY A 41 -29.73 -17.52 -17.80
C GLY A 41 -28.81 -17.38 -16.56
N LEU A 42 -28.45 -16.14 -16.23
CA LEU A 42 -28.02 -15.82 -14.90
C LEU A 42 -29.25 -15.82 -14.00
N TYR A 43 -29.44 -16.88 -13.27
CA TYR A 43 -30.48 -16.90 -12.24
C TYR A 43 -29.84 -16.38 -10.94
N ILE A 44 -29.98 -15.08 -10.73
CA ILE A 44 -29.88 -14.51 -9.39
C ILE A 44 -31.29 -14.58 -8.85
N THR A 45 -31.51 -15.36 -7.81
CA THR A 45 -32.81 -15.40 -7.13
C THR A 45 -33.07 -14.04 -6.48
N ASP A 46 -34.31 -13.72 -6.16
CA ASP A 46 -34.71 -12.50 -5.43
C ASP A 46 -33.93 -12.32 -4.12
N GLU A 47 -33.35 -13.41 -3.60
CA GLU A 47 -32.49 -13.44 -2.43
C GLU A 47 -30.99 -13.23 -2.77
N GLY A 48 -30.65 -12.95 -4.04
CA GLY A 48 -29.27 -12.72 -4.48
C GLY A 48 -28.41 -13.98 -4.51
N ARG A 49 -28.97 -15.15 -4.65
CA ARG A 49 -28.22 -16.40 -4.85
C ARG A 49 -27.85 -16.55 -6.32
N VAL A 50 -26.60 -16.90 -6.57
CA VAL A 50 -26.09 -17.23 -7.92
C VAL A 50 -26.04 -18.75 -8.05
N VAL A 51 -26.43 -19.25 -9.20
CA VAL A 51 -26.32 -20.69 -9.50
C VAL A 51 -24.85 -21.11 -9.46
N GLU A 52 -24.62 -22.32 -8.93
CA GLU A 52 -23.29 -22.88 -8.71
C GLU A 52 -22.41 -22.79 -9.97
N GLY A 53 -21.14 -22.38 -9.78
CA GLY A 53 -20.17 -22.24 -10.88
C GLY A 53 -20.23 -20.91 -11.65
N GLN A 54 -21.13 -19.98 -11.31
CA GLN A 54 -21.26 -18.71 -12.02
C GLN A 54 -20.75 -17.52 -11.21
N LYS A 55 -20.25 -16.51 -11.93
CA LYS A 55 -19.90 -15.21 -11.39
C LYS A 55 -20.69 -14.13 -12.10
N ALA A 56 -21.41 -13.33 -11.33
CA ALA A 56 -22.11 -12.16 -11.82
C ALA A 56 -21.42 -10.89 -11.42
N PHE A 57 -21.39 -9.88 -12.27
CA PHE A 57 -20.87 -8.59 -11.90
C PHE A 57 -21.71 -7.46 -12.49
N MET A 58 -21.72 -6.35 -11.76
CA MET A 58 -22.25 -5.07 -12.20
C MET A 58 -21.20 -3.99 -11.90
N HIS A 59 -20.96 -3.12 -12.86
CA HIS A 59 -19.96 -2.06 -12.73
C HIS A 59 -20.49 -0.77 -13.33
N ASN A 60 -20.30 0.32 -12.61
CA ASN A 60 -20.47 1.70 -13.09
C ASN A 60 -19.40 2.60 -12.44
N ASP A 61 -19.51 3.90 -12.60
CA ASP A 61 -18.55 4.88 -12.08
C ASP A 61 -18.53 4.97 -10.55
N TYR A 62 -19.57 4.46 -9.89
CA TYR A 62 -19.75 4.56 -8.42
C TYR A 62 -19.33 3.30 -7.69
N PHE A 63 -19.60 2.12 -8.26
CA PHE A 63 -19.34 0.85 -7.60
C PHE A 63 -19.03 -0.29 -8.56
N HIS A 64 -18.45 -1.34 -8.01
CA HIS A 64 -18.30 -2.64 -8.68
C HIS A 64 -18.83 -3.75 -7.78
N ILE A 65 -19.89 -4.43 -8.20
CA ILE A 65 -20.47 -5.57 -7.50
C ILE A 65 -19.97 -6.85 -8.12
N THR A 66 -19.57 -7.80 -7.29
CA THR A 66 -19.26 -9.17 -7.68
C THR A 66 -20.02 -10.13 -6.79
N ILE A 67 -20.77 -11.04 -7.40
CA ILE A 67 -21.51 -12.08 -6.71
C ILE A 67 -21.07 -13.44 -7.26
N THR A 68 -20.70 -14.32 -6.35
CA THR A 68 -20.41 -15.75 -6.60
C THR A 68 -21.19 -16.61 -5.61
N PRO A 69 -21.24 -17.94 -5.79
CA PRO A 69 -21.86 -18.81 -4.79
C PRO A 69 -21.28 -18.68 -3.37
N THR A 70 -20.00 -18.36 -3.28
CA THR A 70 -19.26 -18.32 -2.02
C THR A 70 -19.06 -16.94 -1.42
N TYR A 71 -19.17 -15.88 -2.24
CA TYR A 71 -19.02 -14.53 -1.73
C TYR A 71 -19.82 -13.50 -2.53
N LYS A 72 -20.20 -12.44 -1.84
CA LYS A 72 -20.91 -11.28 -2.40
C LYS A 72 -20.21 -10.03 -1.91
N ASN A 73 -19.63 -9.26 -2.83
CA ASN A 73 -18.84 -8.07 -2.52
C ASN A 73 -19.27 -6.88 -3.34
N ILE A 74 -19.18 -5.71 -2.71
CA ILE A 74 -19.17 -4.42 -3.40
C ILE A 74 -17.81 -3.77 -3.18
N LEU A 75 -17.18 -3.31 -4.25
CA LEU A 75 -16.04 -2.42 -4.21
C LEU A 75 -16.54 -0.98 -4.41
N LEU A 76 -16.22 -0.12 -3.48
CA LEU A 76 -16.53 1.30 -3.49
C LEU A 76 -15.24 2.11 -3.57
N ASN A 77 -15.28 3.26 -4.26
CA ASN A 77 -14.20 4.23 -4.25
C ASN A 77 -14.76 5.64 -3.97
N LEU A 78 -14.90 5.97 -2.69
CA LEU A 78 -15.49 7.25 -2.25
C LEU A 78 -14.74 8.46 -2.81
N THR A 79 -13.41 8.39 -2.83
CA THR A 79 -12.57 9.49 -3.33
C THR A 79 -12.77 9.72 -4.82
N LYS A 80 -12.82 8.67 -5.64
CA LYS A 80 -13.07 8.82 -7.09
C LYS A 80 -14.47 9.35 -7.39
N VAL A 81 -15.46 8.96 -6.60
CA VAL A 81 -16.83 9.48 -6.71
C VAL A 81 -16.87 10.96 -6.41
N SER A 82 -16.25 11.41 -5.31
CA SER A 82 -16.17 12.82 -4.94
C SER A 82 -15.38 13.66 -5.94
N GLN A 83 -14.31 13.12 -6.53
CA GLN A 83 -13.37 13.85 -7.39
C GLN A 83 -13.53 13.53 -8.88
N PHE A 84 -14.71 13.08 -9.31
CA PHE A 84 -15.05 12.83 -10.72
C PHE A 84 -14.03 11.92 -11.44
N GLY A 85 -13.64 10.83 -10.80
CA GLY A 85 -12.75 9.81 -11.35
C GLY A 85 -11.27 10.00 -11.01
N ILE A 86 -10.86 11.16 -10.51
CA ILE A 86 -9.49 11.41 -10.03
C ILE A 86 -9.40 11.05 -8.54
N ASN A 87 -8.26 10.52 -8.13
CA ASN A 87 -7.99 10.15 -6.74
C ASN A 87 -6.69 10.85 -6.30
N LEU A 88 -6.70 12.17 -6.21
CA LEU A 88 -5.51 12.94 -5.84
C LEU A 88 -5.54 13.36 -4.38
N HIS A 89 -6.63 13.97 -3.92
CA HIS A 89 -6.71 14.55 -2.58
C HIS A 89 -7.51 13.68 -1.61
N PRO A 90 -7.16 13.67 -0.31
CA PRO A 90 -8.04 13.11 0.71
C PRO A 90 -9.36 13.87 0.72
N ILE A 91 -10.47 13.14 0.83
CA ILE A 91 -11.81 13.74 1.00
C ILE A 91 -12.09 13.98 2.49
N ASP A 92 -12.86 15.00 2.77
CA ASP A 92 -13.39 15.29 4.12
C ASP A 92 -14.65 14.45 4.44
N TYR A 93 -15.22 14.67 5.61
CA TYR A 93 -16.41 13.94 6.06
C TYR A 93 -17.63 14.22 5.17
N ASN A 94 -17.86 15.48 4.80
CA ASN A 94 -19.02 15.87 4.02
C ASN A 94 -18.92 15.32 2.58
N GLU A 95 -17.74 15.37 1.99
CA GLU A 95 -17.45 14.78 0.69
C GLU A 95 -17.65 13.26 0.72
N ALA A 96 -17.22 12.59 1.80
CA ALA A 96 -17.44 11.17 1.99
C ALA A 96 -18.92 10.82 2.12
N LEU A 97 -19.67 11.60 2.90
CA LEU A 97 -21.11 11.41 3.09
C LEU A 97 -21.88 11.62 1.79
N ASN A 98 -21.54 12.65 1.01
CA ASN A 98 -22.12 12.89 -0.30
C ASN A 98 -21.81 11.75 -1.27
N SER A 99 -20.57 11.28 -1.31
CA SER A 99 -20.17 10.13 -2.14
C SER A 99 -20.93 8.86 -1.74
N PHE A 100 -21.10 8.64 -0.45
CA PHE A 100 -21.88 7.53 0.09
C PHE A 100 -23.33 7.60 -0.40
N GLN A 101 -23.98 8.77 -0.32
CA GLN A 101 -25.35 8.96 -0.79
C GLN A 101 -25.49 8.70 -2.29
N LEU A 102 -24.59 9.25 -3.10
CA LEU A 102 -24.58 9.01 -4.56
C LEU A 102 -24.44 7.52 -4.88
N ILE A 103 -23.63 6.78 -4.12
CA ILE A 103 -23.50 5.33 -4.29
C ILE A 103 -24.80 4.60 -3.92
N GLN A 104 -25.43 5.00 -2.79
CA GLN A 104 -26.68 4.44 -2.32
C GLN A 104 -27.78 4.64 -3.38
N ASP A 105 -27.93 5.86 -3.85
CA ASP A 105 -28.92 6.22 -4.90
C ASP A 105 -28.66 5.45 -6.19
N SER A 106 -27.40 5.36 -6.62
CA SER A 106 -27.03 4.60 -7.82
C SER A 106 -27.30 3.09 -7.68
N LEU A 107 -27.13 2.51 -6.48
CA LEU A 107 -27.51 1.11 -6.23
C LEU A 107 -29.02 0.92 -6.39
N GLU A 108 -29.82 1.80 -5.81
CA GLU A 108 -31.29 1.77 -5.89
C GLU A 108 -31.80 1.96 -7.32
N GLU A 109 -31.23 2.91 -8.07
CA GLU A 109 -31.51 3.12 -9.48
C GLU A 109 -31.22 1.88 -10.33
N ASN A 110 -30.17 1.14 -9.97
CA ASN A 110 -29.81 -0.13 -10.61
C ASN A 110 -30.55 -1.34 -10.05
N GLY A 111 -31.57 -1.13 -9.21
CA GLY A 111 -32.46 -2.17 -8.69
C GLY A 111 -31.85 -3.01 -7.57
N ILE A 112 -30.88 -2.46 -6.85
CA ILE A 112 -30.23 -3.11 -5.69
C ILE A 112 -30.58 -2.35 -4.44
N TYR A 113 -31.35 -2.97 -3.55
CA TYR A 113 -31.87 -2.36 -2.34
C TYR A 113 -31.20 -2.98 -1.13
N LEU A 114 -30.35 -2.20 -0.47
CA LEU A 114 -29.65 -2.57 0.76
C LEU A 114 -29.34 -1.31 1.55
N ASP A 115 -29.10 -1.44 2.84
CA ASP A 115 -28.53 -0.39 3.64
C ASP A 115 -27.00 -0.55 3.66
N LEU A 116 -26.32 0.37 2.98
CA LEU A 116 -24.86 0.36 2.90
C LEU A 116 -24.20 0.51 4.28
N ARG A 117 -24.84 1.22 5.22
CA ARG A 117 -24.29 1.42 6.57
C ARG A 117 -24.15 0.11 7.33
N GLU A 118 -25.05 -0.86 7.10
CA GLU A 118 -25.02 -2.19 7.73
C GLU A 118 -24.02 -3.16 7.09
N CYS A 119 -23.42 -2.79 5.96
CA CYS A 119 -22.51 -3.68 5.25
C CYS A 119 -21.18 -3.84 5.99
N GLU A 120 -20.73 -5.09 6.21
CA GLU A 120 -19.45 -5.41 6.83
C GLU A 120 -18.26 -5.00 5.94
N LEU A 121 -17.26 -4.36 6.54
CA LEU A 121 -15.98 -4.08 5.90
C LEU A 121 -15.17 -5.37 5.75
N LYS A 122 -14.80 -5.74 4.53
CA LYS A 122 -13.92 -6.87 4.22
C LYS A 122 -12.49 -6.48 3.93
N ARG A 123 -12.33 -5.34 3.25
CA ARG A 123 -11.05 -4.74 2.93
C ARG A 123 -11.19 -3.23 2.95
N ILE A 124 -10.19 -2.55 3.43
CA ILE A 124 -10.11 -1.09 3.37
C ILE A 124 -8.72 -0.67 2.95
N GLU A 125 -8.65 0.32 2.06
CA GLU A 125 -7.44 0.97 1.63
C GLU A 125 -7.49 2.43 2.08
N ILE A 126 -6.57 2.79 2.97
CA ILE A 126 -6.45 4.13 3.51
C ILE A 126 -5.17 4.73 2.97
N PHE A 127 -5.23 5.95 2.46
CA PHE A 127 -4.06 6.62 1.93
C PHE A 127 -3.75 7.93 2.62
N LYS A 128 -2.50 8.32 2.51
CA LYS A 128 -1.98 9.63 2.84
C LYS A 128 -1.04 10.09 1.75
N ASN A 129 -1.16 11.35 1.34
CA ASN A 129 -0.20 11.97 0.44
C ASN A 129 0.89 12.65 1.28
N LEU A 130 2.12 12.42 0.90
CA LEU A 130 3.32 13.00 1.49
C LEU A 130 3.93 13.91 0.43
N TYR A 131 4.32 15.11 0.81
CA TYR A 131 4.93 16.09 -0.09
C TYR A 131 6.40 16.23 0.28
N PRO A 132 7.25 15.39 -0.34
CA PRO A 132 8.66 15.30 0.00
C PRO A 132 9.46 16.47 -0.56
N THR A 133 10.64 16.71 0.04
CA THR A 133 11.60 17.69 -0.47
C THR A 133 12.42 17.14 -1.64
N GLU A 134 12.65 15.83 -1.66
CA GLU A 134 13.44 15.12 -2.66
C GLU A 134 12.58 14.19 -3.54
N PRO A 135 13.05 13.78 -4.73
CA PRO A 135 12.36 12.81 -5.58
C PRO A 135 12.13 11.46 -4.89
N PHE A 136 11.05 10.77 -5.25
CA PHE A 136 10.69 9.47 -4.65
C PHE A 136 11.82 8.43 -4.69
N ARG A 137 12.65 8.41 -5.74
CA ARG A 137 13.76 7.47 -5.87
C ARG A 137 14.76 7.55 -4.70
N ASP A 138 14.95 8.75 -4.11
CA ASP A 138 15.88 8.95 -3.01
C ASP A 138 15.28 8.42 -1.69
N TYR A 139 13.98 8.62 -1.48
CA TYR A 139 13.24 7.97 -0.39
C TYR A 139 13.15 6.46 -0.58
N ALA A 140 13.05 5.95 -1.81
CA ALA A 140 13.05 4.51 -2.07
C ALA A 140 14.32 3.83 -1.54
N LYS A 141 15.49 4.47 -1.66
CA LYS A 141 16.74 4.00 -1.04
C LYS A 141 16.64 4.00 0.49
N ALA A 142 16.03 5.03 1.08
CA ALA A 142 15.81 5.08 2.53
C ALA A 142 14.82 4.00 3.01
N LEU A 143 13.78 3.70 2.22
CA LEU A 143 12.81 2.65 2.52
C LEU A 143 13.42 1.23 2.53
N ASP A 144 14.54 1.01 1.84
CA ASP A 144 15.27 -0.26 1.89
C ASP A 144 15.76 -0.61 3.30
N TYR A 145 15.89 0.38 4.16
CA TYR A 145 16.25 0.19 5.56
C TYR A 145 15.06 -0.14 6.47
N LEU A 146 13.83 -0.09 5.99
CA LEU A 146 12.65 -0.50 6.75
C LEU A 146 12.41 -2.00 6.62
N GLU A 147 12.03 -2.61 7.72
CA GLU A 147 11.60 -4.00 7.79
C GLU A 147 10.27 -4.09 8.56
N ILE A 148 9.51 -5.12 8.31
CA ILE A 148 8.32 -5.44 9.09
C ILE A 148 8.46 -6.81 9.74
N LYS A 149 7.90 -6.95 10.92
CA LYS A 149 7.89 -8.23 11.62
C LYS A 149 6.98 -9.23 10.90
N ARG A 150 7.52 -10.40 10.56
CA ARG A 150 6.77 -11.49 9.88
C ARG A 150 6.16 -11.04 8.56
N GLY A 151 6.94 -10.39 7.73
CA GLY A 151 6.55 -9.96 6.41
C GLY A 151 7.78 -9.73 5.55
N PHE A 152 7.58 -9.23 4.37
CA PHE A 152 8.63 -8.94 3.41
C PHE A 152 8.41 -7.58 2.76
N ASN A 153 9.49 -7.00 2.29
CA ASN A 153 9.46 -5.84 1.43
C ASN A 153 9.73 -6.26 -0.01
N ARG A 154 9.04 -5.62 -0.94
CA ARG A 154 9.23 -5.83 -2.39
C ARG A 154 9.20 -4.50 -3.10
N LYS A 155 9.99 -4.39 -4.17
CA LYS A 155 9.91 -3.31 -5.12
C LYS A 155 9.33 -3.86 -6.43
N TYR A 156 8.32 -3.19 -6.95
CA TYR A 156 7.76 -3.46 -8.28
C TYR A 156 7.74 -2.16 -9.06
N GLY A 157 8.59 -2.06 -10.08
CA GLY A 157 8.75 -0.84 -10.84
C GLY A 157 9.11 0.33 -9.92
N GLN A 158 8.22 1.29 -9.81
CA GLN A 158 8.38 2.49 -8.98
C GLN A 158 7.57 2.45 -7.68
N SER A 159 7.13 1.28 -7.24
CA SER A 159 6.36 1.10 -6.03
C SER A 159 7.13 0.27 -5.01
N TYR A 160 7.05 0.66 -3.75
CA TYR A 160 7.68 -0.01 -2.62
C TYR A 160 6.62 -0.61 -1.70
N TYR A 161 6.74 -1.90 -1.37
CA TYR A 161 5.73 -2.65 -0.63
C TYR A 161 6.31 -3.28 0.63
N PHE A 162 5.61 -3.09 1.74
CA PHE A 162 5.78 -3.81 2.99
C PHE A 162 4.52 -4.61 3.24
N GLU A 163 4.58 -5.94 3.18
CA GLU A 163 3.37 -6.75 3.19
C GLU A 163 3.51 -8.05 3.98
N ASN A 164 2.38 -8.49 4.50
CA ASN A 164 2.13 -9.84 4.99
C ASN A 164 0.72 -10.26 4.58
N ASP A 165 0.28 -11.46 4.97
CA ASP A 165 -1.00 -12.04 4.54
C ASP A 165 -2.24 -11.18 4.85
N SER A 166 -2.14 -10.27 5.79
CA SER A 166 -3.28 -9.48 6.26
C SER A 166 -3.19 -7.98 6.05
N ARG A 167 -1.99 -7.47 5.74
CA ARG A 167 -1.70 -6.04 5.63
C ARG A 167 -0.69 -5.76 4.54
N LYS A 168 -0.84 -4.60 3.93
CA LYS A 168 0.11 -4.08 2.94
C LYS A 168 0.23 -2.58 3.08
N LEU A 169 1.45 -2.09 3.21
CA LEU A 169 1.78 -0.68 3.13
C LEU A 169 2.55 -0.48 1.82
N CYS A 170 2.03 0.37 0.95
CA CYS A 170 2.59 0.66 -0.36
C CYS A 170 2.99 2.12 -0.44
N PHE A 171 4.17 2.39 -1.00
CA PHE A 171 4.64 3.73 -1.30
C PHE A 171 4.95 3.85 -2.78
N TYR A 172 4.50 4.93 -3.41
CA TYR A 172 4.76 5.20 -4.83
C TYR A 172 4.64 6.68 -5.17
N ASP A 173 5.25 7.07 -6.30
CA ASP A 173 5.13 8.42 -6.85
C ASP A 173 3.73 8.60 -7.45
N LYS A 174 2.86 9.31 -6.72
CA LYS A 174 1.48 9.54 -7.14
C LYS A 174 1.38 10.51 -8.31
N THR A 175 2.24 11.52 -8.37
CA THR A 175 2.26 12.47 -9.48
C THR A 175 2.60 11.76 -10.78
N LYS A 176 3.63 10.92 -10.74
CA LYS A 176 4.02 10.12 -11.91
C LYS A 176 2.94 9.11 -12.30
N GLU A 177 2.33 8.42 -11.33
CA GLU A 177 1.25 7.47 -11.62
C GLU A 177 0.09 8.16 -12.36
N LEU A 178 -0.33 9.35 -11.93
CA LEU A 178 -1.41 10.10 -12.59
C LEU A 178 -1.05 10.51 -14.03
N ILE A 179 0.21 10.82 -14.29
CA ILE A 179 0.71 11.13 -15.65
C ILE A 179 0.72 9.85 -16.50
N ASP A 180 1.28 8.77 -15.98
CA ASP A 180 1.42 7.49 -16.69
C ASP A 180 0.03 6.88 -17.02
N THR A 181 -0.95 7.03 -16.14
CA THR A 181 -2.35 6.61 -16.36
C THR A 181 -3.15 7.61 -17.22
N LYS A 182 -2.57 8.74 -17.61
CA LYS A 182 -3.20 9.83 -18.38
C LYS A 182 -4.40 10.47 -17.66
N GLU A 183 -4.47 10.37 -16.34
CA GLU A 183 -5.46 11.08 -15.54
C GLU A 183 -5.17 12.58 -15.48
N ILE A 184 -3.89 12.95 -15.57
CA ILE A 184 -3.45 14.36 -15.72
C ILE A 184 -2.40 14.50 -16.84
N LYS A 185 -2.25 15.73 -17.32
CA LYS A 185 -1.17 16.08 -18.26
C LYS A 185 0.16 16.33 -17.52
N PRO A 186 1.31 16.14 -18.19
CA PRO A 186 2.63 16.40 -17.58
C PRO A 186 2.77 17.81 -17.00
N GLU A 187 2.23 18.83 -17.68
CA GLU A 187 2.26 20.23 -17.23
C GLU A 187 1.52 20.40 -15.89
N THR A 188 0.39 19.71 -15.72
CA THR A 188 -0.37 19.68 -14.46
C THR A 188 0.43 18.97 -13.36
N GLY A 189 1.15 17.89 -13.70
CA GLY A 189 2.05 17.20 -12.79
C GLY A 189 3.16 18.11 -12.25
N ASN A 190 3.73 18.96 -13.08
CA ASN A 190 4.74 19.94 -12.67
C ASN A 190 4.18 20.98 -11.68
N ILE A 191 2.91 21.34 -11.81
CA ILE A 191 2.22 22.26 -10.86
C ILE A 191 1.96 21.59 -9.52
N ILE A 192 1.53 20.32 -9.52
CA ILE A 192 1.28 19.54 -8.32
C ILE A 192 2.57 19.30 -7.54
N GLY A 193 3.69 19.12 -8.23
CA GLY A 193 4.98 18.80 -7.66
C GLY A 193 5.09 17.33 -7.22
N PRO A 194 6.19 16.96 -6.54
CA PRO A 194 6.41 15.60 -6.08
C PRO A 194 5.39 15.22 -5.00
N CYS A 195 4.72 14.10 -5.18
CA CYS A 195 3.75 13.55 -4.22
C CYS A 195 3.97 12.05 -4.07
N ILE A 196 4.36 11.62 -2.87
CA ILE A 196 4.43 10.20 -2.52
C ILE A 196 3.10 9.81 -1.89
N ARG A 197 2.46 8.77 -2.43
CA ARG A 197 1.29 8.17 -1.78
C ARG A 197 1.72 7.01 -0.90
N ALA A 198 1.28 7.06 0.35
CA ALA A 198 1.35 5.96 1.30
C ALA A 198 -0.04 5.32 1.40
N GLU A 199 -0.20 4.10 0.91
CA GLU A 199 -1.45 3.34 1.00
C GLU A 199 -1.33 2.20 1.99
N TYR A 200 -2.17 2.20 3.00
CA TYR A 200 -2.29 1.12 3.96
C TYR A 200 -3.53 0.29 3.68
N ARG A 201 -3.32 -0.97 3.33
CA ARG A 201 -4.36 -1.91 2.91
C ARG A 201 -4.54 -2.99 3.95
N LEU A 202 -5.75 -3.15 4.45
CA LEU A 202 -6.16 -4.21 5.37
C LEU A 202 -7.07 -5.19 4.64
N PHE A 203 -6.70 -6.48 4.63
CA PHE A 203 -7.30 -7.49 3.75
C PHE A 203 -8.38 -8.33 4.39
N ASN A 204 -8.64 -8.19 5.69
CA ASN A 204 -9.70 -8.94 6.35
C ASN A 204 -10.34 -8.19 7.52
N LYS A 205 -11.58 -8.56 7.84
CA LYS A 205 -12.41 -7.93 8.87
C LYS A 205 -11.82 -8.00 10.28
N ILE A 206 -11.10 -9.06 10.62
CA ILE A 206 -10.51 -9.23 11.96
C ILE A 206 -9.41 -8.17 12.16
N VAL A 207 -8.58 -7.96 11.14
CA VAL A 207 -7.50 -6.97 11.20
C VAL A 207 -8.07 -5.56 11.18
N ILE A 208 -9.09 -5.28 10.36
CA ILE A 208 -9.79 -3.98 10.32
C ILE A 208 -10.36 -3.66 11.70
N LYS A 209 -11.08 -4.60 12.32
CA LYS A 209 -11.64 -4.43 13.67
C LYS A 209 -10.56 -4.20 14.72
N ARG A 210 -9.46 -4.95 14.68
CA ARG A 210 -8.37 -4.82 15.65
C ARG A 210 -7.64 -3.49 15.54
N GLU A 211 -7.37 -3.03 14.31
CA GLU A 211 -6.50 -1.87 14.08
C GLU A 211 -7.25 -0.56 13.97
N LEU A 212 -8.39 -0.58 13.31
CA LEU A 212 -9.21 0.61 13.08
C LEU A 212 -10.45 0.69 13.96
N GLN A 213 -10.79 -0.39 14.69
CA GLN A 213 -12.01 -0.49 15.50
C GLN A 213 -13.28 -0.25 14.67
N LEU A 214 -13.28 -0.74 13.42
CA LEU A 214 -14.37 -0.64 12.48
C LEU A 214 -14.87 -2.02 12.11
N THR A 215 -16.19 -2.18 11.97
CA THR A 215 -16.83 -3.43 11.55
C THR A 215 -17.67 -3.22 10.30
N THR A 216 -18.41 -2.13 10.24
CA THR A 216 -19.34 -1.80 9.14
C THR A 216 -18.94 -0.51 8.44
N LEU A 217 -19.58 -0.23 7.31
CA LEU A 217 -19.43 1.05 6.63
C LEU A 217 -20.04 2.20 7.46
N GLY A 218 -21.10 1.92 8.22
CA GLY A 218 -21.66 2.86 9.19
C GLY A 218 -20.63 3.25 10.26
N ASP A 219 -19.93 2.26 10.85
CA ASP A 219 -18.84 2.54 11.81
C ASP A 219 -17.78 3.45 11.23
N LEU A 220 -17.42 3.26 9.93
CA LEU A 220 -16.44 4.09 9.25
C LEU A 220 -16.88 5.56 9.18
N LEU A 221 -18.14 5.81 8.80
CA LEU A 221 -18.68 7.16 8.72
C LEU A 221 -18.78 7.80 10.09
N ASP A 222 -19.27 7.07 11.09
CA ASP A 222 -19.46 7.58 12.46
C ASP A 222 -18.14 7.86 13.19
N ASN A 223 -17.03 7.27 12.73
CA ASN A 223 -15.69 7.46 13.30
C ASN A 223 -14.71 8.15 12.34
N TRP A 224 -15.19 8.90 11.37
CA TRP A 224 -14.38 9.50 10.32
C TRP A 224 -13.25 10.38 10.84
N ASP A 225 -13.52 11.20 11.85
CA ASP A 225 -12.54 12.13 12.44
C ASP A 225 -11.40 11.39 13.16
N ASP A 226 -11.70 10.22 13.73
CA ASP A 226 -10.71 9.38 14.40
C ASP A 226 -9.84 8.57 13.44
N LEU A 227 -10.24 8.47 12.17
CA LEU A 227 -9.60 7.57 11.21
C LEU A 227 -8.12 7.89 11.01
N LYS A 228 -7.77 9.18 10.93
CA LYS A 228 -6.38 9.63 10.79
C LYS A 228 -5.52 9.16 11.96
N LYS A 229 -6.02 9.32 13.19
CA LYS A 229 -5.33 8.89 14.41
C LYS A 229 -5.13 7.38 14.45
N ARG A 230 -6.16 6.62 14.08
CA ARG A 230 -6.12 5.15 14.03
C ARG A 230 -5.16 4.66 12.95
N TYR A 231 -5.18 5.27 11.77
CA TYR A 231 -4.23 5.02 10.68
C TYR A 231 -2.79 5.24 11.16
N ASN A 232 -2.47 6.41 11.71
CA ASN A 232 -1.11 6.73 12.17
C ASN A 232 -0.62 5.73 13.21
N LYS A 233 -1.47 5.35 14.19
CA LYS A 233 -1.15 4.33 15.19
C LYS A 233 -0.87 2.96 14.57
N SER A 234 -1.70 2.55 13.62
CA SER A 234 -1.57 1.26 12.93
C SER A 234 -0.30 1.19 12.10
N VAL A 235 -0.02 2.24 11.31
CA VAL A 235 1.19 2.32 10.48
C VAL A 235 2.44 2.37 11.35
N ALA A 236 2.47 3.18 12.41
CA ALA A 236 3.58 3.23 13.36
C ALA A 236 3.84 1.86 14.00
N SER A 237 2.79 1.14 14.39
CA SER A 237 2.92 -0.22 14.93
C SER A 237 3.46 -1.21 13.89
N PHE A 238 3.07 -1.07 12.63
CA PHE A 238 3.51 -1.95 11.55
C PHE A 238 4.99 -1.79 11.20
N LEU A 239 5.51 -0.55 11.26
CA LEU A 239 6.91 -0.22 10.97
C LEU A 239 7.83 -0.26 12.21
N GLN A 240 7.30 -0.44 13.40
CA GLN A 240 8.01 -0.32 14.68
C GLN A 240 9.25 -1.22 14.84
N PRO A 241 9.28 -2.47 14.37
CA PRO A 241 10.42 -3.37 14.58
C PRO A 241 11.77 -2.82 14.10
N TYR A 242 11.75 -1.82 13.20
CA TYR A 242 12.95 -1.26 12.60
C TYR A 242 13.59 -0.13 13.40
N GLU A 243 12.81 0.68 14.07
CA GLU A 243 13.29 1.89 14.79
C GLU A 243 14.32 1.62 15.89
N LYS A 244 14.28 0.42 16.47
CA LYS A 244 15.21 0.02 17.55
C LYS A 244 16.63 -0.25 17.08
N LYS A 245 16.86 -0.31 15.76
CA LYS A 245 18.15 -0.65 15.16
C LYS A 245 18.84 0.51 14.46
N LEU A 246 18.18 1.67 14.34
CA LEU A 246 18.79 2.82 13.71
C LEU A 246 19.84 3.42 14.67
N PRO A 247 21.12 3.52 14.28
CA PRO A 247 22.10 4.23 15.06
C PRO A 247 21.66 5.69 15.19
N ARG A 248 21.80 6.25 16.40
CA ARG A 248 21.53 7.67 16.63
C ARG A 248 22.74 8.47 16.16
N PRO A 249 22.60 9.39 15.19
CA PRO A 249 23.71 10.21 14.77
C PRO A 249 23.97 11.31 15.83
N GLU A 250 25.00 11.15 16.61
CA GLU A 250 25.48 12.22 17.51
C GLU A 250 26.80 12.84 17.01
N VAL A 251 27.36 12.31 15.91
CA VAL A 251 28.69 12.74 15.44
C VAL A 251 28.61 13.18 13.99
N THR A 252 28.97 14.41 13.73
CA THR A 252 29.13 14.96 12.36
C THR A 252 30.58 14.74 11.92
N PHE A 253 30.78 13.92 10.89
CA PHE A 253 32.10 13.73 10.27
C PHE A 253 32.32 14.78 9.20
N LYS A 254 33.45 15.45 9.22
CA LYS A 254 33.80 16.49 8.26
C LYS A 254 34.47 15.92 7.01
N ASN A 255 35.10 14.76 7.13
CA ASN A 255 35.84 14.10 6.04
C ASN A 255 36.06 12.61 6.36
N GLU A 256 36.61 11.86 5.39
CA GLU A 256 36.88 10.43 5.53
C GLU A 256 37.89 10.10 6.66
N ALA A 257 38.79 11.01 6.99
CA ALA A 257 39.74 10.80 8.07
C ALA A 257 39.03 10.77 9.44
N ASP A 258 38.01 11.60 9.64
CA ASP A 258 37.20 11.58 10.85
C ASP A 258 36.43 10.25 10.98
N ILE A 259 35.96 9.72 9.86
CA ILE A 259 35.26 8.42 9.78
C ILE A 259 36.21 7.29 10.17
N LEU A 260 37.42 7.26 9.59
CA LEU A 260 38.43 6.26 9.90
C LEU A 260 38.83 6.33 11.37
N LYS A 261 39.03 7.53 11.91
CA LYS A 261 39.34 7.75 13.31
C LYS A 261 38.24 7.20 14.23
N TYR A 262 36.96 7.46 13.90
CA TYR A 262 35.82 6.90 14.63
C TYR A 262 35.91 5.37 14.74
N PHE A 263 36.20 4.69 13.63
CA PHE A 263 36.31 3.23 13.63
C PHE A 263 37.50 2.76 14.52
N PHE A 264 38.63 3.48 14.50
CA PHE A 264 39.77 3.14 15.35
C PHE A 264 39.46 3.39 16.81
N ASP A 265 38.82 4.50 17.14
CA ASP A 265 38.44 4.84 18.51
C ASP A 265 37.39 3.87 19.08
N THR A 266 36.47 3.41 18.24
CA THR A 266 35.35 2.53 18.65
C THR A 266 35.78 1.05 18.76
N HIS A 267 36.59 0.56 17.83
CA HIS A 267 36.90 -0.88 17.67
C HIS A 267 38.38 -1.23 17.84
N GLY A 268 39.26 -0.27 18.14
CA GLY A 268 40.69 -0.46 18.13
C GLY A 268 41.30 -0.58 16.74
N THR A 269 42.62 -0.44 16.62
CA THR A 269 43.27 -0.28 15.30
C THR A 269 43.05 -1.42 14.33
N ARG A 270 43.13 -2.69 14.76
CA ARG A 270 43.00 -3.85 13.87
C ARG A 270 41.54 -4.08 13.45
N SER A 271 40.64 -4.09 14.39
CA SER A 271 39.21 -4.30 14.13
C SER A 271 38.59 -3.07 13.46
N GLY A 272 39.00 -1.87 13.86
CA GLY A 272 38.54 -0.61 13.25
C GLY A 272 38.87 -0.51 11.78
N TRP A 273 40.09 -0.92 11.36
CA TRP A 273 40.43 -0.99 9.93
C TRP A 273 39.55 -1.95 9.15
N ASN A 274 39.30 -3.14 9.68
CA ASN A 274 38.42 -4.12 9.00
C ASN A 274 36.96 -3.65 8.92
N ASN A 275 36.46 -3.03 9.98
CA ASN A 275 35.10 -2.47 9.99
C ASN A 275 34.97 -1.27 9.03
N TYR A 276 35.96 -0.39 8.99
CA TYR A 276 36.00 0.70 8.02
C TYR A 276 35.99 0.22 6.58
N ARG A 277 36.79 -0.82 6.25
CA ARG A 277 36.78 -1.43 4.91
C ARG A 277 35.43 -2.05 4.54
N LYS A 278 34.80 -2.73 5.48
CA LYS A 278 33.44 -3.28 5.30
C LYS A 278 32.45 -2.16 5.04
N TYR A 279 32.49 -1.12 5.86
CA TYR A 279 31.65 0.06 5.70
C TYR A 279 31.81 0.68 4.31
N LEU A 280 33.03 0.97 3.88
CA LEU A 280 33.30 1.52 2.53
C LEU A 280 32.75 0.63 1.42
N GLY A 281 33.03 -0.68 1.50
CA GLY A 281 32.54 -1.66 0.54
C GLY A 281 31.00 -1.71 0.49
N SER A 282 30.36 -1.76 1.65
CA SER A 282 28.90 -1.82 1.77
C SER A 282 28.23 -0.54 1.31
N THR A 283 28.78 0.62 1.66
CA THR A 283 28.26 1.92 1.22
C THR A 283 28.41 2.10 -0.29
N THR A 284 29.56 1.70 -0.85
CA THR A 284 29.78 1.73 -2.32
C THR A 284 28.80 0.82 -3.05
N MET A 285 28.58 -0.39 -2.54
CA MET A 285 27.60 -1.32 -3.10
C MET A 285 26.18 -0.72 -3.08
N ILE A 286 25.76 -0.18 -1.94
CA ILE A 286 24.44 0.43 -1.80
C ILE A 286 24.27 1.63 -2.73
N ASN A 287 25.27 2.48 -2.85
CA ASN A 287 25.21 3.69 -3.68
C ASN A 287 25.21 3.40 -5.17
N ASN A 288 25.78 2.26 -5.61
CA ASN A 288 25.84 1.88 -7.02
C ASN A 288 24.55 1.18 -7.51
N TRP A 289 23.61 0.88 -6.63
CA TRP A 289 22.35 0.23 -6.99
C TRP A 289 21.17 1.18 -6.75
N ASP A 290 20.16 1.12 -7.60
CA ASP A 290 18.93 1.91 -7.43
C ASP A 290 18.15 1.48 -6.19
N SER A 291 18.22 0.20 -5.84
CA SER A 291 17.72 -0.31 -4.56
C SER A 291 18.42 -1.59 -4.13
N LEU A 292 18.37 -1.91 -2.84
CA LEU A 292 18.86 -3.20 -2.31
C LEU A 292 18.03 -4.40 -2.81
N ASN A 293 16.81 -4.17 -3.30
CA ASN A 293 16.02 -5.23 -3.91
C ASN A 293 16.54 -5.58 -5.29
N ASP A 294 17.00 -4.63 -6.08
CA ASP A 294 17.63 -4.91 -7.39
C ASP A 294 18.92 -5.72 -7.18
N LEU A 295 19.74 -5.34 -6.19
CA LEU A 295 20.92 -6.11 -5.80
C LEU A 295 20.53 -7.53 -5.33
N ARG A 296 19.45 -7.66 -4.56
CA ARG A 296 18.93 -8.96 -4.10
C ARG A 296 18.55 -9.87 -5.25
N GLU A 297 17.86 -9.35 -6.27
CA GLU A 297 17.45 -10.10 -7.46
C GLU A 297 18.67 -10.69 -8.16
N VAL A 298 19.69 -9.88 -8.43
CA VAL A 298 20.91 -10.36 -9.07
C VAL A 298 21.64 -11.41 -8.23
N ILE A 299 21.79 -11.20 -6.91
CA ILE A 299 22.47 -12.18 -6.05
C ILE A 299 21.66 -13.49 -5.97
N SER A 300 20.34 -13.44 -6.09
CA SER A 300 19.49 -14.64 -6.02
C SER A 300 19.67 -15.62 -7.18
N GLU A 301 20.22 -15.17 -8.31
CA GLU A 301 20.60 -16.03 -9.43
C GLU A 301 21.78 -16.97 -9.08
N TYR A 302 22.60 -16.60 -8.10
CA TYR A 302 23.84 -17.29 -7.77
C TYR A 302 23.87 -17.90 -6.38
N LYS A 303 22.92 -17.56 -5.50
CA LYS A 303 22.90 -17.98 -4.09
C LYS A 303 21.52 -18.37 -3.61
N SER A 304 21.46 -19.22 -2.56
CA SER A 304 20.21 -19.60 -1.91
C SER A 304 19.53 -18.40 -1.24
N SER A 305 18.23 -18.44 -1.11
CA SER A 305 17.40 -17.40 -0.48
C SER A 305 17.91 -16.98 0.92
N ASP A 306 18.33 -17.94 1.74
CA ASP A 306 18.88 -17.68 3.08
C ASP A 306 20.24 -16.97 3.03
N ALA A 307 21.08 -17.32 2.07
CA ALA A 307 22.39 -16.67 1.87
C ALA A 307 22.18 -15.23 1.38
N VAL A 308 21.27 -15.01 0.44
CA VAL A 308 20.89 -13.67 -0.06
C VAL A 308 20.39 -12.80 1.08
N SER A 309 19.47 -13.33 1.90
CA SER A 309 18.89 -12.59 3.01
C SER A 309 19.95 -12.19 4.07
N ARG A 310 20.92 -13.07 4.34
CA ARG A 310 22.05 -12.75 5.23
C ARG A 310 22.94 -11.66 4.63
N HIS A 311 23.33 -11.77 3.36
CA HIS A 311 24.18 -10.75 2.72
C HIS A 311 23.54 -9.38 2.71
N ILE A 312 22.24 -9.26 2.37
CA ILE A 312 21.54 -7.98 2.39
C ILE A 312 21.45 -7.42 3.81
N LYS A 313 21.22 -8.28 4.79
CA LYS A 313 21.22 -7.87 6.21
C LYS A 313 22.59 -7.36 6.68
N ASP A 314 23.66 -8.03 6.29
CA ASP A 314 25.03 -7.64 6.63
C ASP A 314 25.40 -6.31 5.97
N LEU A 315 25.10 -6.13 4.68
CA LEU A 315 25.30 -4.87 3.96
C LEU A 315 24.57 -3.69 4.64
N ARG A 316 23.33 -3.90 5.06
CA ARG A 316 22.55 -2.90 5.81
C ARG A 316 23.19 -2.57 7.15
N ALA A 317 23.59 -3.59 7.88
CA ALA A 317 24.22 -3.42 9.18
C ALA A 317 25.54 -2.64 9.07
N ASP A 318 26.41 -3.02 8.13
CA ASP A 318 27.69 -2.37 7.89
C ASP A 318 27.51 -0.90 7.45
N ALA A 319 26.53 -0.62 6.58
CA ALA A 319 26.25 0.75 6.13
C ALA A 319 25.63 1.65 7.22
N MET A 320 24.96 1.03 8.20
CA MET A 320 24.36 1.75 9.34
C MET A 320 25.29 1.91 10.53
N GLU A 321 26.48 1.35 10.50
CA GLU A 321 27.46 1.46 11.61
C GLU A 321 27.94 2.89 11.81
N LEU A 322 27.83 3.73 10.76
CA LEU A 322 28.17 5.15 10.84
C LEU A 322 26.96 6.07 10.90
N PRO A 323 27.02 7.10 11.72
CA PRO A 323 26.12 8.24 11.60
C PRO A 323 26.50 9.03 10.33
N LEU A 324 25.61 9.01 9.34
CA LEU A 324 25.77 9.77 8.10
C LEU A 324 25.42 11.25 8.33
N SER A 325 26.05 12.15 7.53
CA SER A 325 25.73 13.58 7.57
C SER A 325 24.23 13.83 7.40
N PRO A 326 23.61 14.75 8.17
CA PRO A 326 22.16 14.94 8.18
C PRO A 326 21.54 15.28 6.84
N ASP A 327 22.27 15.98 5.99
CA ASP A 327 21.68 16.69 4.84
C ASP A 327 21.43 15.83 3.59
N VAL A 328 21.99 14.62 3.47
CA VAL A 328 21.78 13.73 2.30
C VAL A 328 21.79 12.25 2.71
N SER A 329 21.70 11.96 3.99
CA SER A 329 21.77 10.57 4.46
C SER A 329 20.45 9.85 4.25
N PRO A 330 20.45 8.55 3.89
CA PRO A 330 19.25 7.73 3.91
C PRO A 330 18.49 7.81 5.26
N LEU A 331 19.20 8.08 6.34
CA LEU A 331 18.63 8.23 7.68
C LEU A 331 17.86 9.56 7.82
N GLY A 332 18.41 10.67 7.31
CA GLY A 332 17.71 11.97 7.30
C GLY A 332 16.43 11.90 6.49
N LEU A 333 16.51 11.35 5.27
CA LEU A 333 15.35 11.11 4.43
C LEU A 333 14.32 10.18 5.08
N LEU A 334 14.77 9.15 5.81
CA LEU A 334 13.88 8.24 6.52
C LEU A 334 13.17 8.93 7.70
N GLN A 335 13.86 9.81 8.43
CA GLN A 335 13.28 10.59 9.52
C GLN A 335 12.24 11.58 8.99
N GLU A 336 12.57 12.32 7.93
CA GLU A 336 11.64 13.21 7.23
C GLU A 336 10.40 12.44 6.75
N PHE A 337 10.63 11.33 6.04
CA PHE A 337 9.57 10.47 5.54
C PHE A 337 8.65 9.98 6.65
N LYS A 338 9.22 9.52 7.76
CA LYS A 338 8.47 9.07 8.92
C LYS A 338 7.68 10.21 9.56
N SER A 339 8.27 11.40 9.68
CA SER A 339 7.58 12.58 10.18
C SER A 339 6.36 12.91 9.31
N MET A 340 6.54 12.94 7.98
CA MET A 340 5.44 13.15 7.05
C MET A 340 4.38 12.05 7.14
N LEU A 341 4.78 10.79 7.29
CA LEU A 341 3.87 9.64 7.32
C LEU A 341 2.98 9.64 8.57
N LEU A 342 3.50 10.05 9.72
CA LEU A 342 2.81 9.98 11.02
C LEU A 342 2.23 11.32 11.51
N SER A 343 2.47 12.42 10.81
CA SER A 343 1.81 13.71 11.07
C SER A 343 0.36 13.68 10.61
#